data_cb48cc74a254aea4c28b35797dc80b7e
#
_entry.id   cb48cc74a254aea4c28b35797dc80b7e
#
_cell.length_a   1.000
_cell.length_b   1.000
_cell.length_c   1.000
_cell.angle_alpha   90.00
_cell.angle_beta   90.00
_cell.angle_gamma   90.00
#
_symmetry.space_group_name_H-M   'P 1'
#
loop_
_entity.id
_entity.type
_entity.pdbx_description
1 polymer ?
#
loop_
_entity_poly.entity_id
_entity_poly.type
_entity_poly.pdbx_seq_one_letter_code
_entity_poly.pdbx_strand_id
1 'polypeptide(L)'
;MKKVFVVAGVIINEKKILCAQRSKNNLNYISKKFEFPGGKIEKFETDEQCLKREILEELSLEIEINDFYMLVNHIYPDFELNMKVYLCSCKSRNVILKEHISCKWLSLKNIPNLDWAEADLPIV
;
A
#
# COMPACT_ATOMS: atom_id res chain seq x y z
N MET A 1 10.80 -11.51 17.83
CA MET A 1 9.82 -10.57 17.25
C MET A 1 9.19 -11.18 16.01
N LYS A 2 7.90 -11.06 15.86
CA LYS A 2 7.16 -11.62 14.73
C LYS A 2 7.51 -10.86 13.44
N LYS A 3 7.78 -11.60 12.36
CA LYS A 3 7.96 -11.01 11.03
C LYS A 3 6.68 -11.11 10.23
N VAL A 4 6.33 -10.02 9.55
CA VAL A 4 5.14 -9.94 8.71
C VAL A 4 5.58 -9.64 7.28
N PHE A 5 5.19 -10.49 6.33
CA PHE A 5 5.55 -10.36 4.92
C PHE A 5 4.37 -9.81 4.13
N VAL A 6 4.58 -8.64 3.53
CA VAL A 6 3.53 -7.96 2.76
C VAL A 6 4.05 -7.50 1.41
N VAL A 7 3.10 -7.20 0.53
CA VAL A 7 3.37 -6.53 -0.74
C VAL A 7 2.59 -5.23 -0.76
N ALA A 8 3.12 -4.23 -1.45
CA ALA A 8 2.47 -2.94 -1.62
C ALA A 8 2.64 -2.43 -3.03
N GLY A 9 1.69 -1.61 -3.50
CA GLY A 9 1.71 -1.06 -4.84
C GLY A 9 1.75 0.45 -4.87
N VAL A 10 2.70 0.99 -5.60
CA VAL A 10 2.70 2.39 -6.00
C VAL A 10 1.90 2.43 -7.29
N ILE A 11 0.61 2.75 -7.18
CA ILE A 11 -0.35 2.66 -8.28
C ILE A 11 -0.47 4.02 -8.95
N ILE A 12 -0.11 4.06 -10.23
CA ILE A 12 0.01 5.30 -10.99
C ILE A 12 -1.05 5.34 -12.09
N ASN A 13 -1.76 6.46 -12.17
CA ASN A 13 -2.70 6.74 -13.25
C ASN A 13 -2.56 8.22 -13.64
N GLU A 14 -2.16 8.48 -14.89
CA GLU A 14 -1.98 9.83 -15.41
C GLU A 14 -1.17 10.75 -14.47
N LYS A 15 0.00 10.27 -14.04
CA LYS A 15 0.95 10.98 -13.18
C LYS A 15 0.43 11.23 -11.76
N LYS A 16 -0.66 10.60 -11.36
CA LYS A 16 -1.19 10.65 -9.99
C LYS A 16 -0.98 9.29 -9.34
N ILE A 17 -0.68 9.30 -8.05
CA ILE A 17 -0.38 8.11 -7.26
C ILE A 17 -1.48 7.93 -6.21
N LEU A 18 -1.95 6.70 -6.08
CA LEU A 18 -2.99 6.36 -5.11
C LEU A 18 -2.39 6.24 -3.70
N CYS A 19 -2.94 7.04 -2.79
CA CYS A 19 -2.58 7.05 -1.38
C CYS A 19 -3.81 6.68 -0.57
N ALA A 20 -3.73 5.64 0.25
CA ALA A 20 -4.87 5.12 1.00
C ALA A 20 -4.68 5.37 2.49
N GLN A 21 -5.74 5.80 3.18
CA GLN A 21 -5.71 6.06 4.61
C GLN A 21 -6.32 4.90 5.38
N ARG A 22 -5.54 4.33 6.29
CA ARG A 22 -5.99 3.21 7.12
C ARG A 22 -7.11 3.65 8.07
N SER A 23 -8.01 2.73 8.37
CA SER A 23 -9.03 2.95 9.37
C SER A 23 -8.41 2.96 10.77
N LYS A 24 -9.20 3.36 11.77
CA LYS A 24 -8.76 3.39 13.17
C LYS A 24 -8.25 2.01 13.60
N ASN A 25 -7.12 2.00 14.30
CA ASN A 25 -6.46 0.77 14.75
C ASN A 25 -6.04 0.93 16.22
N ASN A 26 -5.89 -0.19 16.94
CA ASN A 26 -5.43 -0.19 18.33
C ASN A 26 -3.97 0.26 18.45
N LEU A 27 -3.19 0.09 17.39
CA LEU A 27 -1.79 0.52 17.35
C LEU A 27 -1.74 1.96 16.86
N ASN A 28 -1.46 2.90 17.75
CA ASN A 28 -1.47 4.34 17.43
C ASN A 28 -0.52 4.71 16.29
N TYR A 29 0.58 3.99 16.16
CA TYR A 29 1.60 4.30 15.13
C TYR A 29 1.17 3.90 13.70
N ILE A 30 0.06 3.20 13.54
CA ILE A 30 -0.51 2.88 12.23
C ILE A 30 -1.95 3.34 12.05
N SER A 31 -2.65 3.68 13.14
CA SER A 31 -4.04 4.13 13.09
C SER A 31 -4.19 5.40 12.26
N LYS A 32 -5.08 5.38 11.26
CA LYS A 32 -5.39 6.52 10.38
C LYS A 32 -4.22 7.07 9.58
N LYS A 33 -3.09 6.35 9.53
CA LYS A 33 -1.96 6.74 8.70
C LYS A 33 -2.23 6.43 7.24
N PHE A 34 -1.60 7.19 6.35
CA PHE A 34 -1.61 6.88 4.92
C PHE A 34 -0.60 5.78 4.61
N GLU A 35 -0.91 4.99 3.60
CA GLU A 35 -0.07 3.90 3.12
C GLU A 35 -0.24 3.70 1.62
N PHE A 36 0.75 3.04 1.01
CA PHE A 36 0.54 2.48 -0.31
C PHE A 36 -0.22 1.16 -0.14
N PRO A 37 -1.32 0.95 -0.87
CA PRO A 37 -2.18 -0.21 -0.62
C PRO A 37 -1.51 -1.54 -0.95
N GLY A 38 -1.92 -2.58 -0.26
CA GLY A 38 -1.42 -3.93 -0.42
C GLY A 38 -1.88 -4.81 0.72
N GLY A 39 -1.16 -5.86 1.01
CA GLY A 39 -1.54 -6.76 2.09
C GLY A 39 -0.58 -7.92 2.30
N LYS A 40 -0.97 -8.80 3.21
CA LYS A 40 -0.17 -9.96 3.59
C LYS A 40 -0.20 -11.03 2.50
N ILE A 41 0.97 -11.61 2.22
CA ILE A 41 1.10 -12.72 1.27
C ILE A 41 0.53 -13.98 1.91
N GLU A 42 -0.44 -14.60 1.22
CA GLU A 42 -1.01 -15.86 1.65
C GLU A 42 -0.21 -17.04 1.10
N LYS A 43 -0.40 -18.20 1.72
CA LYS A 43 0.29 -19.43 1.33
C LYS A 43 0.00 -19.77 -0.14
N PHE A 44 1.06 -20.11 -0.88
CA PHE A 44 1.02 -20.46 -2.30
C PHE A 44 0.67 -19.30 -3.26
N GLU A 45 0.66 -18.05 -2.76
CA GLU A 45 0.53 -16.89 -3.63
C GLU A 45 1.88 -16.38 -4.07
N THR A 46 1.97 -15.95 -5.33
CA THR A 46 3.10 -15.10 -5.77
C THR A 46 2.84 -13.67 -5.28
N ASP A 47 3.87 -12.84 -5.27
CA ASP A 47 3.74 -11.43 -4.91
C ASP A 47 2.70 -10.74 -5.79
N GLU A 48 2.73 -10.99 -7.10
CA GLU A 48 1.79 -10.39 -8.05
C GLU A 48 0.35 -10.82 -7.80
N GLN A 49 0.14 -12.11 -7.55
CA GLN A 49 -1.19 -12.63 -7.24
C GLN A 49 -1.74 -11.99 -5.98
N CYS A 50 -0.90 -11.90 -4.94
CA CYS A 50 -1.26 -11.28 -3.68
C CYS A 50 -1.66 -9.82 -3.87
N LEU A 51 -0.83 -9.05 -4.55
CA LEU A 51 -1.08 -7.62 -4.72
C LEU A 51 -2.35 -7.35 -5.52
N LYS A 52 -2.56 -8.06 -6.62
CA LYS A 52 -3.79 -7.93 -7.41
C LYS A 52 -5.04 -8.29 -6.60
N ARG A 53 -4.97 -9.36 -5.82
CA ARG A 53 -6.07 -9.82 -4.98
C ARG A 53 -6.40 -8.77 -3.90
N GLU A 54 -5.40 -8.31 -3.17
CA GLU A 54 -5.59 -7.35 -2.08
C GLU A 54 -6.17 -6.02 -2.59
N ILE A 55 -5.66 -5.51 -3.70
CA ILE A 55 -6.16 -4.25 -4.26
C ILE A 55 -7.60 -4.42 -4.76
N LEU A 56 -7.91 -5.55 -5.37
CA LEU A 56 -9.29 -5.82 -5.81
C LEU A 56 -10.24 -5.94 -4.62
N GLU A 57 -9.83 -6.65 -3.57
CA GLU A 57 -10.65 -6.81 -2.35
C GLU A 57 -10.88 -5.50 -1.61
N GLU A 58 -9.83 -4.70 -1.44
CA GLU A 58 -9.88 -3.49 -0.62
C GLU A 58 -10.44 -2.27 -1.33
N LEU A 59 -10.19 -2.15 -2.64
CA LEU A 59 -10.47 -0.94 -3.40
C LEU A 59 -11.31 -1.17 -4.65
N SER A 60 -11.65 -2.40 -4.96
CA SER A 60 -12.36 -2.78 -6.20
C SER A 60 -11.66 -2.24 -7.45
N LEU A 61 -10.34 -2.25 -7.44
CA LEU A 61 -9.52 -1.71 -8.51
C LEU A 61 -8.70 -2.82 -9.15
N GLU A 62 -8.72 -2.89 -10.49
CA GLU A 62 -7.86 -3.79 -11.25
C GLU A 62 -6.58 -3.06 -11.61
N ILE A 63 -5.44 -3.70 -11.35
CA ILE A 63 -4.12 -3.12 -11.62
C ILE A 63 -3.29 -4.01 -12.51
N GLU A 64 -2.31 -3.40 -13.17
CA GLU A 64 -1.21 -4.10 -13.83
C GLU A 64 0.06 -3.84 -13.05
N ILE A 65 0.84 -4.90 -12.81
CA ILE A 65 2.12 -4.79 -12.11
C ILE A 65 3.21 -4.67 -13.15
N ASN A 66 3.95 -3.57 -13.12
CA ASN A 66 4.95 -3.26 -14.14
C ASN A 66 6.36 -3.65 -13.73
N ASP A 67 6.80 -3.23 -12.54
CA ASP A 67 8.16 -3.46 -12.08
C ASP A 67 8.24 -3.60 -10.57
N PHE A 68 9.24 -4.37 -10.10
CA PHE A 68 9.64 -4.34 -8.71
C PHE A 68 10.34 -3.00 -8.44
N TYR A 69 9.98 -2.33 -7.36
CA TYR A 69 10.53 -1.02 -7.03
C TYR A 69 11.55 -1.06 -5.89
N MET A 70 11.19 -1.61 -4.74
CA MET A 70 12.10 -1.69 -3.59
C MET A 70 11.62 -2.66 -2.52
N LEU A 71 12.54 -3.06 -1.66
CA LEU A 71 12.24 -3.85 -0.47
C LEU A 71 12.40 -2.94 0.74
N VAL A 72 11.38 -2.91 1.59
CA VAL A 72 11.41 -2.17 2.85
C VAL A 72 11.40 -3.15 4.01
N ASN A 73 12.36 -3.02 4.92
CA ASN A 73 12.35 -3.71 6.21
C ASN A 73 12.20 -2.66 7.29
N HIS A 74 11.14 -2.74 8.07
CA HIS A 74 10.89 -1.76 9.13
C HIS A 74 10.50 -2.46 10.42
N ILE A 75 11.08 -2.03 11.53
CA ILE A 75 10.78 -2.59 12.85
C ILE A 75 9.84 -1.65 13.58
N TYR A 76 8.59 -2.14 13.77
CA TYR A 76 7.63 -1.49 14.66
C TYR A 76 7.78 -2.06 16.08
N PRO A 77 7.22 -1.42 17.10
CA PRO A 77 7.33 -1.93 18.47
C PRO A 77 6.87 -3.39 18.65
N ASP A 78 5.87 -3.82 17.89
CA ASP A 78 5.24 -5.13 18.07
C ASP A 78 5.62 -6.16 16.99
N PHE A 79 6.21 -5.73 15.88
CA PHE A 79 6.54 -6.63 14.78
C PHE A 79 7.57 -6.04 13.83
N GLU A 80 8.19 -6.91 13.03
CA GLU A 80 9.09 -6.51 11.94
C GLU A 80 8.35 -6.69 10.62
N LEU A 81 8.29 -5.62 9.83
CA LEU A 81 7.61 -5.63 8.55
C LEU A 81 8.62 -5.82 7.42
N ASN A 82 8.37 -6.82 6.57
CA ASN A 82 9.10 -7.03 5.32
C ASN A 82 8.13 -6.74 4.17
N MET A 83 8.36 -5.65 3.46
CA MET A 83 7.45 -5.18 2.42
C MET A 83 8.13 -5.07 1.08
N LYS A 84 7.64 -5.81 0.10
CA LYS A 84 8.08 -5.69 -1.29
C LYS A 84 7.16 -4.74 -2.02
N VAL A 85 7.72 -3.73 -2.64
CA VAL A 85 6.98 -2.65 -3.29
C VAL A 85 7.11 -2.75 -4.80
N TYR A 86 5.97 -2.68 -5.48
CA TYR A 86 5.90 -2.76 -6.94
C TYR A 86 5.31 -1.50 -7.54
N LEU A 87 5.83 -1.11 -8.70
CA LEU A 87 5.23 -0.04 -9.50
C LEU A 87 4.11 -0.64 -10.32
N CYS A 88 2.93 -0.04 -10.23
CA CYS A 88 1.72 -0.52 -10.86
C CYS A 88 1.04 0.58 -11.66
N SER A 89 0.15 0.18 -12.55
CA SER A 89 -0.70 1.09 -13.30
C SER A 89 -2.15 0.61 -13.27
N CYS A 90 -3.07 1.51 -13.56
CA CYS A 90 -4.49 1.18 -13.69
C CYS A 90 -5.12 2.11 -14.73
N LYS A 91 -6.26 1.68 -15.27
CA LYS A 91 -6.97 2.42 -16.32
C LYS A 91 -8.02 3.36 -15.77
N SER A 92 -8.43 3.16 -14.52
CA SER A 92 -9.50 3.93 -13.88
C SER A 92 -9.05 4.40 -12.51
N ARG A 93 -9.56 5.56 -12.08
CA ARG A 93 -9.39 6.06 -10.72
C ARG A 93 -10.62 5.80 -9.85
N ASN A 94 -11.58 5.04 -10.34
CA ASN A 94 -12.80 4.72 -9.61
C ASN A 94 -12.52 3.66 -8.55
N VAL A 95 -12.43 4.12 -7.30
CA VAL A 95 -12.11 3.29 -6.15
C VAL A 95 -13.36 3.15 -5.28
N ILE A 96 -13.62 1.93 -4.83
CA ILE A 96 -14.67 1.68 -3.84
C ILE A 96 -13.97 1.26 -2.55
N LEU A 97 -14.07 2.11 -1.52
CA LEU A 97 -13.40 1.84 -0.25
C LEU A 97 -14.17 0.79 0.54
N LYS A 98 -13.49 -0.28 0.94
CA LYS A 98 -14.07 -1.35 1.75
C LYS A 98 -13.43 -1.42 3.13
N GLU A 99 -12.13 -1.10 3.24
CA GLU A 99 -11.39 -1.16 4.49
C GLU A 99 -10.75 0.16 4.88
N HIS A 100 -10.35 0.97 3.90
CA HIS A 100 -9.74 2.27 4.13
C HIS A 100 -10.82 3.33 4.38
N ILE A 101 -10.50 4.35 5.18
CA ILE A 101 -11.42 5.45 5.45
C ILE A 101 -11.41 6.54 4.38
N SER A 102 -10.32 6.64 3.63
CA SER A 102 -10.25 7.58 2.50
C SER A 102 -9.12 7.17 1.56
N CYS A 103 -9.11 7.74 0.38
CA CYS A 103 -7.98 7.66 -0.52
C CYS A 103 -7.83 8.98 -1.29
N LYS A 104 -6.61 9.22 -1.77
CA LYS A 104 -6.29 10.42 -2.54
C LYS A 104 -5.40 10.03 -3.71
N TRP A 105 -5.66 10.65 -4.86
CA TRP A 105 -4.79 10.57 -6.03
C TRP A 105 -3.96 11.83 -6.08
N LEU A 106 -2.68 11.73 -5.78
CA LEU A 106 -1.80 12.90 -5.64
C LEU A 106 -0.65 12.88 -6.64
N SER A 107 -0.26 14.08 -7.08
CA SER A 107 0.97 14.24 -7.85
C SER A 107 2.17 14.03 -6.94
N LEU A 108 3.30 13.67 -7.54
CA LEU A 108 4.51 13.31 -6.81
C LEU A 108 4.93 14.36 -5.77
N LYS A 109 4.82 15.64 -6.11
CA LYS A 109 5.24 16.74 -5.21
C LYS A 109 4.40 16.86 -3.95
N ASN A 110 3.16 16.36 -3.95
CA ASN A 110 2.24 16.47 -2.82
C ASN A 110 2.26 15.27 -1.89
N ILE A 111 2.89 14.17 -2.31
CA ILE A 111 2.95 12.93 -1.54
C ILE A 111 3.58 13.11 -0.17
N PRO A 112 4.70 13.85 -0.02
CA PRO A 112 5.31 14.03 1.31
C PRO A 112 4.45 14.78 2.33
N ASN A 113 3.38 15.43 1.89
CA ASN A 113 2.52 16.22 2.77
C ASN A 113 1.55 15.39 3.61
N LEU A 114 1.42 14.09 3.34
CA LEU A 114 0.52 13.20 4.07
C LEU A 114 1.18 12.63 5.33
N ASP A 115 0.35 12.22 6.27
CA ASP A 115 0.78 11.54 7.49
C ASP A 115 0.96 10.04 7.21
N TRP A 116 2.14 9.67 6.73
CA TRP A 116 2.47 8.32 6.32
C TRP A 116 2.80 7.40 7.49
N ALA A 117 2.42 6.12 7.38
CA ALA A 117 2.97 5.08 8.24
C ALA A 117 4.48 5.03 8.03
N GLU A 118 5.25 4.79 9.10
CA GLU A 118 6.71 4.87 9.02
C GLU A 118 7.32 3.94 7.96
N ALA A 119 6.78 2.73 7.82
CA ALA A 119 7.28 1.77 6.84
C ALA A 119 7.14 2.26 5.40
N ASP A 120 6.21 3.18 5.13
CA ASP A 120 5.97 3.73 3.80
C ASP A 120 6.86 4.95 3.49
N LEU A 121 7.48 5.55 4.49
CA LEU A 121 8.32 6.74 4.29
C LEU A 121 9.47 6.51 3.29
N PRO A 122 10.18 5.39 3.28
CA PRO A 122 11.23 5.16 2.29
C PRO A 122 10.74 5.16 0.84
N ILE A 123 9.46 4.93 0.62
CA ILE A 123 8.84 4.89 -0.72
C ILE A 123 8.53 6.30 -1.21
N VAL A 124 8.21 7.20 -0.29
CA VAL A 124 7.81 8.58 -0.55
C VAL A 124 8.91 9.43 -1.19
#